data_3c2abf5e1d4f28241d839cc910fd1e82
#
_entry.id   3c2abf5e1d4f28241d839cc910fd1e82
#
_cell.length_a   1.000
_cell.length_b   1.000
_cell.length_c   1.000
_cell.angle_alpha   90.00
_cell.angle_beta   90.00
_cell.angle_gamma   90.00
#
_symmetry.space_group_name_H-M   'P 1'
#
loop_
_entity.id
_entity.type
_entity.pdbx_description
1 polymer ?
#
loop_
_entity_poly.entity_id
_entity_poly.type
_entity_poly.pdbx_seq_one_letter_code
_entity_poly.pdbx_strand_id
1 'polypeptide(L)'
;MNTKEIRKRKGFYFCLLAFTSVLLLLLLSVVSLFWPTRRFSASERRNLAQRPKLSYEGIVDGTFSNEVESYLADQYPARDIWVYLNSLQNRILGIDYQNGIYRGKDGYLIQGFEKSEIGKEDQEKQKILNSFLERNSQLQSYVMLVPTASWILKDLLPSGAPQGDEKSWYESWISTSKISELSNVTVVDCADELAEAVKTNQIYYRTDHHWTTYGASAAFKELAKQMDIPYEEDDFEAYTVHAKFQGTMMSSSGFYSGTKDTIDLYLPKEPETILVTNKEAQTTTTTIYSEEGLLGNDPYEVFLGGNYGLLNIQTSSQSGRKLLLLKDSYANAMIGFLTPYFSEIDIVDPRYYSSDLDMQIAVNQYTDLLILYNLQSFAKDSSLALVLGEEAAE
;
A
#
# COMPACT_ATOMS: atom_id res chain seq x y z
N MET A 1 -3.56 -31.32 -57.25
CA MET A 1 -2.54 -31.74 -56.27
C MET A 1 -3.07 -32.95 -55.52
N ASN A 2 -2.36 -34.08 -55.54
CA ASN A 2 -2.84 -35.36 -55.03
C ASN A 2 -2.92 -35.32 -53.49
N THR A 3 -4.01 -35.81 -52.92
CA THR A 3 -4.26 -35.84 -51.44
C THR A 3 -3.11 -36.47 -50.65
N LYS A 4 -2.38 -37.41 -51.21
CA LYS A 4 -1.18 -38.01 -50.61
C LYS A 4 0.00 -37.03 -50.51
N GLU A 5 0.19 -36.14 -51.49
CA GLU A 5 1.24 -35.11 -51.45
C GLU A 5 0.93 -34.01 -50.43
N ILE A 6 -0.33 -33.60 -50.32
CA ILE A 6 -0.78 -32.63 -49.30
C ILE A 6 -0.53 -33.19 -47.90
N ARG A 7 -0.83 -34.48 -47.67
CA ARG A 7 -0.62 -35.15 -46.39
C ARG A 7 0.87 -35.30 -46.03
N LYS A 8 1.73 -35.60 -47.02
CA LYS A 8 3.19 -35.65 -46.84
C LYS A 8 3.76 -34.24 -46.49
N ARG A 9 3.34 -33.22 -47.21
CA ARG A 9 3.78 -31.83 -46.94
C ARG A 9 3.33 -31.36 -45.54
N LYS A 10 2.08 -31.61 -45.16
CA LYS A 10 1.60 -31.31 -43.79
C LYS A 10 2.43 -32.06 -42.74
N GLY A 11 2.69 -33.36 -42.91
CA GLY A 11 3.54 -34.11 -42.00
C GLY A 11 4.95 -33.54 -41.88
N PHE A 12 5.57 -33.15 -43.00
CA PHE A 12 6.89 -32.51 -42.99
C PHE A 12 6.88 -31.17 -42.24
N TYR A 13 5.86 -30.31 -42.44
CA TYR A 13 5.74 -29.03 -41.70
C TYR A 13 5.53 -29.24 -40.19
N PHE A 14 4.74 -30.24 -39.80
CA PHE A 14 4.59 -30.58 -38.39
C PHE A 14 5.89 -31.07 -37.74
N CYS A 15 6.64 -31.94 -38.42
CA CYS A 15 7.94 -32.39 -37.96
C CYS A 15 8.96 -31.25 -37.88
N LEU A 16 8.99 -30.37 -38.89
CA LEU A 16 9.84 -29.18 -38.87
C LEU A 16 9.48 -28.23 -37.71
N LEU A 17 8.20 -27.97 -37.50
CA LEU A 17 7.73 -27.13 -36.40
C LEU A 17 8.10 -27.75 -35.06
N ALA A 18 7.87 -29.06 -34.87
CA ALA A 18 8.24 -29.75 -33.64
C ALA A 18 9.76 -29.67 -33.38
N PHE A 19 10.56 -29.94 -34.44
CA PHE A 19 12.02 -29.87 -34.34
C PHE A 19 12.51 -28.45 -33.98
N THR A 20 12.00 -27.43 -34.67
CA THR A 20 12.37 -26.05 -34.38
C THR A 20 11.94 -25.62 -32.98
N SER A 21 10.77 -26.07 -32.48
CA SER A 21 10.31 -25.81 -31.13
C SER A 21 11.23 -26.44 -30.06
N VAL A 22 11.58 -27.73 -30.26
CA VAL A 22 12.52 -28.44 -29.36
C VAL A 22 13.89 -27.77 -29.37
N LEU A 23 14.41 -27.41 -30.56
CA LEU A 23 15.70 -26.73 -30.69
C LEU A 23 15.68 -25.38 -29.99
N LEU A 24 14.60 -24.61 -30.10
CA LEU A 24 14.42 -23.32 -29.42
C LEU A 24 14.42 -23.50 -27.90
N LEU A 25 13.67 -24.49 -27.39
CA LEU A 25 13.64 -24.79 -25.95
C LEU A 25 15.02 -25.19 -25.42
N LEU A 26 15.76 -26.02 -26.13
CA LEU A 26 17.13 -26.40 -25.79
C LEU A 26 18.07 -25.18 -25.78
N LEU A 27 17.97 -24.33 -26.82
CA LEU A 27 18.76 -23.11 -26.88
C LEU A 27 18.47 -22.19 -25.69
N LEU A 28 17.19 -21.95 -25.37
CA LEU A 28 16.78 -21.13 -24.21
C LEU A 28 17.26 -21.74 -22.89
N SER A 29 17.21 -23.07 -22.74
CA SER A 29 17.73 -23.75 -21.56
C SER A 29 19.25 -23.56 -21.41
N VAL A 30 20.01 -23.66 -22.49
CA VAL A 30 21.46 -23.43 -22.48
C VAL A 30 21.76 -21.96 -22.17
N VAL A 31 21.03 -21.01 -22.78
CA VAL A 31 21.20 -19.58 -22.50
C VAL A 31 20.87 -19.28 -21.03
N SER A 32 19.86 -19.90 -20.45
CA SER A 32 19.50 -19.73 -19.03
C SER A 32 20.61 -20.14 -18.06
N LEU A 33 21.41 -21.16 -18.41
CA LEU A 33 22.54 -21.61 -17.57
C LEU A 33 23.66 -20.56 -17.46
N PHE A 34 23.81 -19.71 -18.48
CA PHE A 34 24.86 -18.68 -18.56
C PHE A 34 24.33 -17.28 -18.35
N TRP A 35 22.99 -17.10 -18.16
CA TRP A 35 22.38 -15.79 -17.95
C TRP A 35 22.74 -15.26 -16.57
N PRO A 36 23.14 -13.97 -16.45
CA PRO A 36 23.47 -13.40 -15.15
C PRO A 36 22.26 -13.36 -14.24
N THR A 37 22.41 -13.87 -13.01
CA THR A 37 21.36 -13.83 -11.99
C THR A 37 21.21 -12.41 -11.43
N ARG A 38 19.97 -12.00 -11.19
CA ARG A 38 19.63 -10.72 -10.56
C ARG A 38 19.00 -10.95 -9.19
N ARG A 39 19.30 -10.09 -8.23
CA ARG A 39 18.68 -10.16 -6.90
C ARG A 39 17.34 -9.44 -6.84
N PHE A 40 17.20 -8.40 -7.63
CA PHE A 40 16.03 -7.52 -7.61
C PHE A 40 15.56 -7.25 -9.03
N SER A 41 14.23 -7.19 -9.22
CA SER A 41 13.58 -6.72 -10.43
C SER A 41 13.10 -5.29 -10.22
N ALA A 42 13.72 -4.33 -10.90
CA ALA A 42 13.28 -2.94 -10.86
C ALA A 42 11.89 -2.75 -11.50
N SER A 43 11.56 -3.55 -12.51
CA SER A 43 10.27 -3.50 -13.19
C SER A 43 9.13 -4.07 -12.34
N GLU A 44 9.40 -5.12 -11.55
CA GLU A 44 8.41 -5.75 -10.67
C GLU A 44 8.54 -5.31 -9.20
N ARG A 45 9.57 -4.51 -8.88
CA ARG A 45 9.86 -3.96 -7.54
C ARG A 45 9.84 -5.04 -6.45
N ARG A 46 10.45 -6.19 -6.75
CA ARG A 46 10.55 -7.33 -5.81
C ARG A 46 11.87 -8.05 -5.90
N ASN A 47 12.22 -8.70 -4.82
CA ASN A 47 13.33 -9.63 -4.81
C ASN A 47 13.00 -10.83 -5.70
N LEU A 48 13.97 -11.22 -6.53
CA LEU A 48 13.86 -12.40 -7.38
C LEU A 48 14.38 -13.62 -6.63
N ALA A 49 13.75 -14.77 -6.86
CA ALA A 49 14.17 -16.03 -6.30
C ALA A 49 15.63 -16.32 -6.68
N GLN A 50 16.41 -16.68 -5.68
CA GLN A 50 17.82 -17.02 -5.85
C GLN A 50 17.97 -18.53 -5.99
N ARG A 51 19.18 -18.97 -6.43
CA ARG A 51 19.46 -20.39 -6.64
C ARG A 51 19.20 -21.17 -5.36
N PRO A 52 18.30 -22.17 -5.39
CA PRO A 52 17.94 -22.94 -4.21
C PRO A 52 19.11 -23.81 -3.74
N LYS A 53 19.17 -24.05 -2.46
CA LYS A 53 20.13 -24.98 -1.85
C LYS A 53 19.53 -26.38 -1.83
N LEU A 54 20.26 -27.33 -2.35
CA LEU A 54 19.85 -28.73 -2.30
C LEU A 54 19.91 -29.24 -0.86
N SER A 55 18.77 -29.67 -0.31
CA SER A 55 18.67 -30.34 0.99
C SER A 55 17.80 -31.59 0.88
N TYR A 56 18.09 -32.58 1.73
CA TYR A 56 17.31 -33.83 1.76
C TYR A 56 15.84 -33.54 2.17
N GLU A 57 15.66 -32.71 3.18
CA GLU A 57 14.33 -32.30 3.66
C GLU A 57 13.54 -31.61 2.54
N GLY A 58 14.14 -30.64 1.87
CA GLY A 58 13.48 -29.91 0.78
C GLY A 58 13.11 -30.77 -0.44
N ILE A 59 13.82 -31.91 -0.65
CA ILE A 59 13.41 -32.89 -1.68
C ILE A 59 12.19 -33.68 -1.23
N VAL A 60 12.18 -34.09 0.05
CA VAL A 60 11.13 -34.97 0.59
C VAL A 60 9.81 -34.22 0.75
N ASP A 61 9.84 -32.96 1.21
CA ASP A 61 8.66 -32.11 1.42
C ASP A 61 8.24 -31.32 0.18
N GLY A 62 9.03 -31.35 -0.92
CA GLY A 62 8.75 -30.70 -2.20
C GLY A 62 9.14 -29.22 -2.24
N THR A 63 9.66 -28.62 -1.17
CA THR A 63 10.06 -27.21 -1.14
C THR A 63 11.17 -26.91 -2.14
N PHE A 64 12.14 -27.81 -2.31
CA PHE A 64 13.20 -27.68 -3.31
C PHE A 64 12.65 -27.56 -4.74
N SER A 65 11.63 -28.35 -5.09
CA SER A 65 11.02 -28.29 -6.43
C SER A 65 10.33 -26.93 -6.66
N ASN A 66 9.62 -26.43 -5.69
CA ASN A 66 8.95 -25.13 -5.75
C ASN A 66 9.96 -23.97 -5.84
N GLU A 67 11.06 -24.05 -5.08
CA GLU A 67 12.15 -23.07 -5.14
C GLU A 67 12.86 -23.08 -6.51
N VAL A 68 13.09 -24.27 -7.08
CA VAL A 68 13.66 -24.41 -8.45
C VAL A 68 12.73 -23.79 -9.49
N GLU A 69 11.43 -24.05 -9.41
CA GLU A 69 10.45 -23.47 -10.34
C GLU A 69 10.45 -21.93 -10.23
N SER A 70 10.40 -21.41 -9.02
CA SER A 70 10.45 -19.97 -8.74
C SER A 70 11.74 -19.34 -9.25
N TYR A 71 12.89 -20.00 -9.03
CA TYR A 71 14.18 -19.56 -9.53
C TYR A 71 14.22 -19.51 -11.06
N LEU A 72 13.77 -20.57 -11.73
CA LEU A 72 13.75 -20.62 -13.20
C LEU A 72 12.82 -19.56 -13.80
N ALA A 73 11.65 -19.34 -13.19
CA ALA A 73 10.71 -18.31 -13.60
C ALA A 73 11.30 -16.90 -13.43
N ASP A 74 11.97 -16.64 -12.33
CA ASP A 74 12.49 -15.32 -11.99
C ASP A 74 13.81 -14.97 -12.70
N GLN A 75 14.65 -15.96 -12.98
CA GLN A 75 15.93 -15.78 -13.65
C GLN A 75 15.88 -16.10 -15.16
N TYR A 76 14.66 -16.21 -15.72
CA TYR A 76 14.51 -16.49 -17.13
C TYR A 76 15.17 -15.42 -18.01
N PRO A 77 15.90 -15.79 -19.08
CA PRO A 77 16.59 -14.84 -19.94
C PRO A 77 15.65 -13.77 -20.51
N ALA A 78 16.08 -12.52 -20.40
CA ALA A 78 15.31 -11.34 -20.85
C ALA A 78 13.87 -11.27 -20.27
N ARG A 79 13.67 -11.72 -19.03
CA ARG A 79 12.37 -11.79 -18.36
C ARG A 79 11.55 -10.51 -18.50
N ASP A 80 12.16 -9.34 -18.32
CA ASP A 80 11.45 -8.05 -18.42
C ASP A 80 10.80 -7.84 -19.80
N ILE A 81 11.40 -8.36 -20.86
CA ILE A 81 10.84 -8.32 -22.22
C ILE A 81 9.59 -9.22 -22.31
N TRP A 82 9.64 -10.41 -21.71
CA TRP A 82 8.50 -11.32 -21.72
C TRP A 82 7.32 -10.77 -20.90
N VAL A 83 7.61 -10.19 -19.76
CA VAL A 83 6.59 -9.51 -18.93
C VAL A 83 5.98 -8.34 -19.69
N TYR A 84 6.78 -7.52 -20.36
CA TYR A 84 6.30 -6.44 -21.22
C TYR A 84 5.44 -6.95 -22.38
N LEU A 85 5.88 -8.00 -23.07
CA LEU A 85 5.11 -8.62 -24.18
C LEU A 85 3.78 -9.19 -23.69
N ASN A 86 3.76 -9.81 -22.52
CA ASN A 86 2.52 -10.29 -21.89
C ASN A 86 1.57 -9.12 -21.58
N SER A 87 2.08 -8.02 -21.03
CA SER A 87 1.29 -6.82 -20.79
C SER A 87 0.73 -6.22 -22.10
N LEU A 88 1.52 -6.21 -23.16
CA LEU A 88 1.09 -5.76 -24.48
C LEU A 88 0.01 -6.70 -25.07
N GLN A 89 0.20 -8.01 -24.95
CA GLN A 89 -0.80 -9.00 -25.35
C GLN A 89 -2.12 -8.80 -24.60
N ASN A 90 -2.07 -8.66 -23.29
CA ASN A 90 -3.26 -8.40 -22.47
C ASN A 90 -4.00 -7.13 -22.93
N ARG A 91 -3.25 -6.06 -23.25
CA ARG A 91 -3.83 -4.83 -23.79
C ARG A 91 -4.53 -5.04 -25.15
N ILE A 92 -3.92 -5.83 -26.06
CA ILE A 92 -4.51 -6.14 -27.37
C ILE A 92 -5.78 -6.98 -27.22
N LEU A 93 -5.81 -7.90 -26.23
CA LEU A 93 -6.95 -8.75 -25.93
C LEU A 93 -8.05 -8.04 -25.11
N GLY A 94 -7.85 -6.77 -24.72
CA GLY A 94 -8.81 -6.04 -23.90
C GLY A 94 -8.90 -6.56 -22.46
N ILE A 95 -7.83 -7.17 -21.95
CA ILE A 95 -7.75 -7.62 -20.56
C ILE A 95 -7.35 -6.42 -19.70
N ASP A 96 -8.33 -5.85 -19.00
CA ASP A 96 -8.16 -4.67 -18.16
C ASP A 96 -8.20 -4.98 -16.66
N TYR A 97 -8.13 -6.27 -16.27
CA TYR A 97 -8.10 -6.73 -14.89
C TYR A 97 -7.06 -7.82 -14.68
N GLN A 98 -6.19 -7.64 -13.68
CA GLN A 98 -5.18 -8.64 -13.28
C GLN A 98 -4.79 -8.42 -11.82
N ASN A 99 -4.74 -9.50 -11.04
CA ASN A 99 -4.30 -9.48 -9.64
C ASN A 99 -5.04 -8.47 -8.75
N GLY A 100 -6.36 -8.31 -8.95
CA GLY A 100 -7.16 -7.36 -8.18
C GLY A 100 -7.07 -5.91 -8.66
N ILE A 101 -6.32 -5.64 -9.74
CA ILE A 101 -6.04 -4.29 -10.24
C ILE A 101 -6.68 -4.13 -11.62
N TYR A 102 -7.40 -3.04 -11.80
CA TYR A 102 -7.98 -2.61 -13.06
C TYR A 102 -7.07 -1.62 -13.76
N ARG A 103 -6.97 -1.76 -15.09
CA ARG A 103 -6.45 -0.72 -15.96
C ARG A 103 -7.56 0.31 -16.22
N GLY A 104 -7.55 1.38 -15.48
CA GLY A 104 -8.48 2.50 -15.63
C GLY A 104 -8.11 3.43 -16.79
N LYS A 105 -8.93 4.48 -16.95
CA LYS A 105 -8.67 5.58 -17.89
C LYS A 105 -7.50 6.44 -17.40
N ASP A 106 -6.98 7.30 -18.25
CA ASP A 106 -5.95 8.33 -17.97
C ASP A 106 -4.66 7.77 -17.33
N GLY A 107 -4.37 6.48 -17.58
CA GLY A 107 -3.18 5.80 -17.08
C GLY A 107 -3.26 5.35 -15.63
N TYR A 108 -4.42 5.44 -14.99
CA TYR A 108 -4.62 4.93 -13.64
C TYR A 108 -4.67 3.41 -13.61
N LEU A 109 -3.99 2.85 -12.64
CA LEU A 109 -4.18 1.49 -12.14
C LEU A 109 -4.99 1.61 -10.85
N ILE A 110 -6.10 0.92 -10.76
CA ILE A 110 -7.03 1.07 -9.63
C ILE A 110 -7.24 -0.31 -9.03
N GLN A 111 -6.89 -0.47 -7.76
CA GLN A 111 -7.19 -1.68 -7.02
C GLN A 111 -8.68 -1.73 -6.71
N GLY A 112 -9.36 -2.82 -7.11
CA GLY A 112 -10.77 -3.00 -6.85
C GLY A 112 -11.03 -3.31 -5.38
N PHE A 113 -12.11 -2.78 -4.83
CA PHE A 113 -12.57 -3.13 -3.49
C PHE A 113 -13.29 -4.50 -3.55
N GLU A 114 -12.99 -5.39 -2.61
CA GLU A 114 -13.44 -6.79 -2.73
C GLU A 114 -14.64 -7.12 -1.85
N LYS A 115 -14.87 -6.35 -0.77
CA LYS A 115 -15.99 -6.61 0.14
C LYS A 115 -17.27 -5.92 -0.34
N SER A 116 -18.41 -6.56 -0.12
CA SER A 116 -19.74 -6.01 -0.41
C SER A 116 -20.65 -5.96 0.82
N GLU A 117 -20.35 -6.75 1.85
CA GLU A 117 -21.17 -6.86 3.07
C GLU A 117 -20.28 -6.95 4.31
N ILE A 118 -20.85 -6.62 5.47
CA ILE A 118 -20.19 -6.74 6.77
C ILE A 118 -20.22 -8.21 7.20
N GLY A 119 -19.05 -8.85 7.20
CA GLY A 119 -18.87 -10.24 7.59
C GLY A 119 -18.70 -10.42 9.11
N LYS A 120 -18.54 -11.68 9.54
CA LYS A 120 -18.29 -12.00 10.95
C LYS A 120 -16.99 -11.42 11.49
N GLU A 121 -15.93 -11.43 10.67
CA GLU A 121 -14.63 -10.83 11.01
C GLU A 121 -14.74 -9.32 11.22
N ASP A 122 -15.55 -8.65 10.38
CA ASP A 122 -15.79 -7.22 10.53
C ASP A 122 -16.55 -6.91 11.83
N GLN A 123 -17.56 -7.72 12.17
CA GLN A 123 -18.31 -7.60 13.42
C GLN A 123 -17.43 -7.84 14.65
N GLU A 124 -16.49 -8.77 14.60
CA GLU A 124 -15.54 -9.01 15.67
C GLU A 124 -14.58 -7.82 15.81
N LYS A 125 -14.04 -7.32 14.69
CA LYS A 125 -13.23 -6.11 14.68
C LYS A 125 -13.96 -4.90 15.27
N GLN A 126 -15.27 -4.74 14.96
CA GLN A 126 -16.10 -3.69 15.54
C GLN A 126 -16.19 -3.80 17.06
N LYS A 127 -16.42 -4.99 17.60
CA LYS A 127 -16.48 -5.21 19.06
C LYS A 127 -15.16 -4.90 19.74
N ILE A 128 -14.05 -5.39 19.18
CA ILE A 128 -12.71 -5.15 19.72
C ILE A 128 -12.40 -3.62 19.72
N LEU A 129 -12.68 -2.95 18.60
CA LEU A 129 -12.45 -1.51 18.49
C LEU A 129 -13.32 -0.72 19.49
N ASN A 130 -14.59 -1.07 19.62
CA ASN A 130 -15.48 -0.41 20.61
C ASN A 130 -14.94 -0.60 22.03
N SER A 131 -14.62 -1.82 22.44
CA SER A 131 -14.05 -2.09 23.78
C SER A 131 -12.78 -1.30 24.01
N PHE A 132 -11.90 -1.19 23.02
CA PHE A 132 -10.67 -0.39 23.12
C PHE A 132 -10.95 1.09 23.30
N LEU A 133 -11.88 1.67 22.53
CA LEU A 133 -12.24 3.08 22.61
C LEU A 133 -12.97 3.42 23.92
N GLU A 134 -13.82 2.52 24.43
CA GLU A 134 -14.51 2.67 25.69
C GLU A 134 -13.56 2.64 26.89
N ARG A 135 -12.61 1.66 26.95
CA ARG A 135 -11.65 1.58 28.05
C ARG A 135 -10.62 2.70 28.06
N ASN A 136 -10.40 3.35 26.89
CA ASN A 136 -9.52 4.49 26.72
C ASN A 136 -10.30 5.81 26.56
N SER A 137 -11.46 5.95 27.24
CA SER A 137 -12.35 7.11 27.13
C SER A 137 -11.77 8.43 27.62
N GLN A 138 -10.61 8.42 28.28
CA GLN A 138 -9.83 9.61 28.64
C GLN A 138 -9.15 10.26 27.41
N LEU A 139 -9.01 9.54 26.29
CA LEU A 139 -8.42 10.06 25.05
C LEU A 139 -9.52 10.66 24.16
N GLN A 140 -9.23 11.81 23.57
CA GLN A 140 -10.03 12.28 22.44
C GLN A 140 -9.66 11.46 21.21
N SER A 141 -10.57 10.63 20.74
CA SER A 141 -10.30 9.63 19.71
C SER A 141 -10.90 10.02 18.37
N TYR A 142 -10.12 9.85 17.32
CA TYR A 142 -10.52 10.11 15.94
C TYR A 142 -10.35 8.84 15.10
N VAL A 143 -11.38 8.46 14.35
CA VAL A 143 -11.34 7.32 13.45
C VAL A 143 -11.54 7.81 12.03
N MET A 144 -10.50 7.70 11.21
CA MET A 144 -10.46 8.16 9.84
C MET A 144 -10.16 7.00 8.90
N LEU A 145 -11.19 6.48 8.24
CA LEU A 145 -11.09 5.44 7.23
C LEU A 145 -11.14 6.09 5.85
N VAL A 146 -9.98 6.17 5.20
CA VAL A 146 -9.80 6.95 3.98
C VAL A 146 -10.31 6.17 2.76
N PRO A 147 -11.21 6.76 1.94
CA PRO A 147 -11.60 6.19 0.66
C PRO A 147 -10.42 5.90 -0.24
N THR A 148 -10.49 4.80 -1.00
CA THR A 148 -9.47 4.49 -2.00
C THR A 148 -9.82 5.09 -3.38
N ALA A 149 -8.90 4.97 -4.33
CA ALA A 149 -9.14 5.39 -5.71
C ALA A 149 -10.34 4.67 -6.35
N SER A 150 -10.70 3.45 -5.89
CA SER A 150 -11.85 2.72 -6.43
C SER A 150 -13.19 3.36 -6.10
N TRP A 151 -13.28 4.11 -5.02
CA TRP A 151 -14.47 4.89 -4.67
C TRP A 151 -14.45 6.29 -5.34
N ILE A 152 -13.39 7.06 -5.10
CA ILE A 152 -13.34 8.47 -5.52
C ILE A 152 -13.17 8.61 -7.06
N LEU A 153 -12.39 7.71 -7.67
CA LEU A 153 -12.12 7.70 -9.11
C LEU A 153 -12.93 6.63 -9.87
N LYS A 154 -14.08 6.22 -9.36
CA LYS A 154 -14.90 5.14 -9.94
C LYS A 154 -15.20 5.32 -11.43
N ASP A 155 -15.32 6.56 -11.90
CA ASP A 155 -15.61 6.86 -13.31
C ASP A 155 -14.40 6.58 -14.25
N LEU A 156 -13.23 6.38 -13.68
CA LEU A 156 -12.02 5.96 -14.40
C LEU A 156 -11.91 4.44 -14.53
N LEU A 157 -12.69 3.66 -13.80
CA LEU A 157 -12.73 2.21 -13.93
C LEU A 157 -13.29 1.78 -15.30
N PRO A 158 -12.92 0.60 -15.81
CA PRO A 158 -13.55 0.01 -16.98
C PRO A 158 -15.06 -0.16 -16.78
N SER A 159 -15.85 0.02 -17.84
CA SER A 159 -17.29 -0.17 -17.78
C SER A 159 -17.65 -1.59 -17.33
N GLY A 160 -18.46 -1.71 -16.28
CA GLY A 160 -18.87 -3.00 -15.73
C GLY A 160 -17.77 -3.73 -14.95
N ALA A 161 -16.72 -3.04 -14.52
CA ALA A 161 -15.70 -3.63 -13.65
C ALA A 161 -16.35 -4.23 -12.39
N PRO A 162 -16.26 -5.57 -12.20
CA PRO A 162 -16.86 -6.21 -11.03
C PRO A 162 -16.02 -5.89 -9.80
N GLN A 163 -16.58 -5.16 -8.87
CA GLN A 163 -15.99 -4.84 -7.57
C GLN A 163 -17.07 -4.69 -6.50
N GLY A 164 -16.66 -4.72 -5.23
CA GLY A 164 -17.53 -4.37 -4.11
C GLY A 164 -17.88 -2.87 -4.12
N ASP A 165 -18.95 -2.52 -3.42
CA ASP A 165 -19.33 -1.13 -3.20
C ASP A 165 -18.64 -0.62 -1.92
N GLU A 166 -17.48 0.03 -2.11
CA GLU A 166 -16.64 0.52 -1.02
C GLU A 166 -17.39 1.54 -0.15
N LYS A 167 -18.16 2.43 -0.78
CA LYS A 167 -18.96 3.44 -0.08
C LYS A 167 -20.05 2.79 0.77
N SER A 168 -20.85 1.90 0.20
CA SER A 168 -21.91 1.22 0.93
C SER A 168 -21.35 0.35 2.04
N TRP A 169 -20.19 -0.28 1.84
CA TRP A 169 -19.52 -1.04 2.89
C TRP A 169 -19.08 -0.13 4.05
N TYR A 170 -18.46 1.03 3.74
CA TYR A 170 -18.05 2.02 4.74
C TYR A 170 -19.24 2.51 5.56
N GLU A 171 -20.30 2.97 4.90
CA GLU A 171 -21.52 3.46 5.55
C GLU A 171 -22.14 2.40 6.46
N SER A 172 -22.19 1.14 5.98
CA SER A 172 -22.67 0.00 6.76
C SER A 172 -21.76 -0.30 7.95
N TRP A 173 -20.44 -0.24 7.76
CA TRP A 173 -19.47 -0.49 8.82
C TRP A 173 -19.59 0.55 9.93
N ILE A 174 -19.63 1.86 9.60
CA ILE A 174 -19.79 2.94 10.57
C ILE A 174 -21.11 2.80 11.33
N SER A 175 -22.22 2.58 10.62
CA SER A 175 -23.54 2.52 11.26
C SER A 175 -23.68 1.29 12.17
N THR A 176 -23.10 0.15 11.83
CA THR A 176 -23.18 -1.09 12.64
C THR A 176 -22.16 -1.14 13.76
N SER A 177 -21.02 -0.47 13.63
CA SER A 177 -19.98 -0.42 14.67
C SER A 177 -20.38 0.36 15.90
N LYS A 178 -21.27 1.35 15.76
CA LYS A 178 -21.72 2.25 16.83
C LYS A 178 -20.61 3.10 17.47
N ILE A 179 -19.42 3.17 16.87
CA ILE A 179 -18.32 3.99 17.41
C ILE A 179 -18.68 5.47 17.52
N SER A 180 -19.56 5.97 16.63
CA SER A 180 -20.07 7.34 16.66
C SER A 180 -21.02 7.63 17.83
N GLU A 181 -21.49 6.62 18.57
CA GLU A 181 -22.29 6.80 19.79
C GLU A 181 -21.39 7.08 21.02
N LEU A 182 -20.09 6.83 20.94
CA LEU A 182 -19.13 7.07 22.03
C LEU A 182 -18.79 8.57 22.11
N SER A 183 -18.93 9.17 23.28
CA SER A 183 -18.79 10.61 23.50
C SER A 183 -17.37 11.17 23.30
N ASN A 184 -16.37 10.29 23.38
CA ASN A 184 -14.95 10.62 23.17
C ASN A 184 -14.45 10.29 21.77
N VAL A 185 -15.34 9.86 20.85
CA VAL A 185 -14.97 9.40 19.50
C VAL A 185 -15.60 10.30 18.44
N THR A 186 -14.77 10.76 17.52
CA THR A 186 -15.18 11.46 16.31
C THR A 186 -14.82 10.60 15.09
N VAL A 187 -15.80 10.25 14.27
CA VAL A 187 -15.57 9.65 12.97
C VAL A 187 -15.32 10.76 11.97
N VAL A 188 -14.14 10.72 11.33
CA VAL A 188 -13.73 11.73 10.34
C VAL A 188 -13.97 11.15 8.93
N ASP A 189 -14.93 11.73 8.23
CA ASP A 189 -15.22 11.39 6.83
C ASP A 189 -14.63 12.47 5.92
N CYS A 190 -13.65 12.08 5.10
CA CYS A 190 -12.97 12.97 4.16
C CYS A 190 -13.38 12.74 2.69
N ALA A 191 -14.43 11.98 2.44
CA ALA A 191 -14.82 11.61 1.07
C ALA A 191 -15.18 12.81 0.22
N ASP A 192 -15.88 13.79 0.78
CA ASP A 192 -16.33 14.99 0.05
C ASP A 192 -15.13 15.90 -0.27
N GLU A 193 -14.17 16.08 0.66
CA GLU A 193 -12.94 16.83 0.44
C GLU A 193 -12.10 16.22 -0.67
N LEU A 194 -11.95 14.89 -0.67
CA LEU A 194 -11.25 14.16 -1.73
C LEU A 194 -11.99 14.28 -3.07
N ALA A 195 -13.31 14.16 -3.08
CA ALA A 195 -14.11 14.30 -4.29
C ALA A 195 -14.07 15.72 -4.89
N GLU A 196 -13.89 16.74 -4.05
CA GLU A 196 -13.68 18.12 -4.51
C GLU A 196 -12.25 18.32 -5.02
N ALA A 197 -11.25 17.87 -4.27
CA ALA A 197 -9.84 18.04 -4.59
C ALA A 197 -9.45 17.36 -5.92
N VAL A 198 -10.06 16.23 -6.27
CA VAL A 198 -9.77 15.52 -7.54
C VAL A 198 -10.12 16.36 -8.78
N LYS A 199 -10.99 17.35 -8.67
CA LYS A 199 -11.37 18.20 -9.80
C LYS A 199 -10.25 19.15 -10.24
N THR A 200 -9.32 19.44 -9.37
CA THR A 200 -8.25 20.41 -9.60
C THR A 200 -6.86 19.79 -9.61
N ASN A 201 -6.67 18.67 -8.89
CA ASN A 201 -5.36 18.06 -8.71
C ASN A 201 -5.41 16.53 -8.73
N GLN A 202 -4.25 15.92 -8.95
CA GLN A 202 -4.05 14.48 -8.82
C GLN A 202 -3.95 14.12 -7.34
N ILE A 203 -4.98 13.50 -6.77
CA ILE A 203 -5.04 13.12 -5.35
C ILE A 203 -4.64 11.67 -5.07
N TYR A 204 -4.58 10.83 -6.09
CA TYR A 204 -4.03 9.46 -6.02
C TYR A 204 -2.94 9.29 -7.06
N TYR A 205 -1.92 8.48 -6.75
CA TYR A 205 -0.95 8.08 -7.75
C TYR A 205 -1.62 7.20 -8.80
N ARG A 206 -1.16 7.30 -10.05
CA ARG A 206 -1.71 6.50 -11.17
C ARG A 206 -1.21 5.07 -11.15
N THR A 207 -0.03 4.85 -10.59
CA THR A 207 0.67 3.56 -10.63
C THR A 207 0.88 2.95 -9.25
N ASP A 208 0.40 3.62 -8.20
CA ASP A 208 0.48 3.17 -6.82
C ASP A 208 -0.89 3.24 -6.12
N HIS A 209 -1.05 2.44 -5.06
CA HIS A 209 -2.31 2.40 -4.31
C HIS A 209 -2.50 3.56 -3.33
N HIS A 210 -1.46 4.34 -3.05
CA HIS A 210 -1.54 5.46 -2.13
C HIS A 210 -2.15 6.72 -2.77
N TRP A 211 -2.67 7.58 -1.92
CA TRP A 211 -2.91 8.97 -2.29
C TRP A 211 -1.59 9.72 -2.50
N THR A 212 -1.65 10.85 -3.19
CA THR A 212 -0.54 11.81 -3.23
C THR A 212 -0.50 12.63 -1.95
N THR A 213 0.59 13.35 -1.71
CA THR A 213 0.65 14.28 -0.59
C THR A 213 -0.42 15.38 -0.67
N TYR A 214 -0.81 15.76 -1.87
CA TYR A 214 -1.94 16.67 -2.08
C TYR A 214 -3.27 16.03 -1.65
N GLY A 215 -3.49 14.76 -1.96
CA GLY A 215 -4.66 14.02 -1.46
C GLY A 215 -4.66 13.93 0.07
N ALA A 216 -3.49 13.67 0.67
CA ALA A 216 -3.34 13.66 2.13
C ALA A 216 -3.61 15.04 2.76
N SER A 217 -3.15 16.14 2.12
CA SER A 217 -3.45 17.52 2.54
C SER A 217 -4.95 17.83 2.51
N ALA A 218 -5.64 17.46 1.41
CA ALA A 218 -7.08 17.66 1.28
C ALA A 218 -7.86 16.93 2.38
N ALA A 219 -7.49 15.68 2.67
CA ALA A 219 -8.09 14.90 3.75
C ALA A 219 -7.72 15.43 5.14
N PHE A 220 -6.49 15.94 5.31
CA PHE A 220 -6.04 16.54 6.56
C PHE A 220 -6.84 17.79 6.92
N LYS A 221 -7.33 18.54 5.95
CA LYS A 221 -8.17 19.71 6.18
C LYS A 221 -9.44 19.37 6.99
N GLU A 222 -10.11 18.26 6.67
CA GLU A 222 -11.27 17.83 7.46
C GLU A 222 -10.83 17.27 8.83
N LEU A 223 -9.76 16.51 8.90
CA LEU A 223 -9.21 16.02 10.16
C LEU A 223 -8.85 17.21 11.10
N ALA A 224 -8.17 18.20 10.57
CA ALA A 224 -7.77 19.40 11.33
C ALA A 224 -8.98 20.14 11.91
N LYS A 225 -10.04 20.31 11.13
CA LYS A 225 -11.30 20.91 11.57
C LYS A 225 -11.94 20.12 12.71
N GLN A 226 -11.97 18.78 12.61
CA GLN A 226 -12.52 17.92 13.66
C GLN A 226 -11.65 17.88 14.94
N MET A 227 -10.35 18.12 14.78
CA MET A 227 -9.38 18.17 15.89
C MET A 227 -9.20 19.59 16.47
N ASP A 228 -9.95 20.60 16.01
CA ASP A 228 -9.75 22.02 16.34
C ASP A 228 -8.30 22.50 16.12
N ILE A 229 -7.67 22.02 15.03
CA ILE A 229 -6.33 22.41 14.59
C ILE A 229 -6.45 23.62 13.65
N PRO A 230 -5.74 24.73 13.89
CA PRO A 230 -5.75 25.91 13.03
C PRO A 230 -4.88 25.68 11.77
N TYR A 231 -5.32 24.82 10.88
CA TYR A 231 -4.62 24.46 9.65
C TYR A 231 -5.02 25.37 8.50
N GLU A 232 -3.99 25.93 7.83
CA GLU A 232 -4.13 26.61 6.55
C GLU A 232 -3.17 25.96 5.55
N GLU A 233 -3.66 25.67 4.34
CA GLU A 233 -2.82 25.03 3.30
C GLU A 233 -1.61 25.91 2.93
N ASP A 234 -1.77 27.22 2.99
CA ASP A 234 -0.73 28.21 2.73
C ASP A 234 0.41 28.19 3.77
N ASP A 235 0.26 27.52 4.90
CA ASP A 235 1.33 27.35 5.89
C ASP A 235 2.40 26.34 5.45
N PHE A 236 2.15 25.64 4.36
CA PHE A 236 3.04 24.61 3.80
C PHE A 236 3.50 24.98 2.42
N GLU A 237 4.69 24.51 2.05
CA GLU A 237 5.28 24.66 0.72
C GLU A 237 5.57 23.30 0.11
N ALA A 238 5.15 23.12 -1.14
CA ALA A 238 5.31 21.85 -1.86
C ALA A 238 6.64 21.79 -2.61
N TYR A 239 7.36 20.67 -2.46
CA TYR A 239 8.63 20.40 -3.13
C TYR A 239 8.58 19.06 -3.86
N THR A 240 8.73 19.07 -5.18
CA THR A 240 8.85 17.84 -5.96
C THR A 240 10.21 17.19 -5.72
N VAL A 241 10.24 16.02 -5.11
CA VAL A 241 11.47 15.28 -4.78
C VAL A 241 11.71 14.09 -5.71
N HIS A 242 10.68 13.58 -6.39
CA HIS A 242 10.83 12.52 -7.37
C HIS A 242 9.85 12.69 -8.54
N ALA A 243 10.38 12.78 -9.79
CA ALA A 243 9.58 13.11 -10.97
C ALA A 243 9.29 11.92 -11.90
N LYS A 244 9.64 10.71 -11.51
CA LYS A 244 9.48 9.51 -12.35
C LYS A 244 8.97 8.31 -11.54
N PHE A 245 8.15 8.57 -10.55
CA PHE A 245 7.62 7.54 -9.68
C PHE A 245 6.71 6.56 -10.45
N GLN A 246 6.94 5.30 -10.23
CA GLN A 246 6.09 4.21 -10.69
C GLN A 246 5.90 3.25 -9.51
N GLY A 247 4.66 3.11 -9.07
CA GLY A 247 4.34 2.44 -7.81
C GLY A 247 4.12 0.94 -7.91
N THR A 248 3.70 0.38 -6.79
CA THR A 248 3.55 -1.06 -6.56
C THR A 248 2.43 -1.69 -7.39
N MET A 249 1.37 -0.95 -7.75
CA MET A 249 0.29 -1.48 -8.59
C MET A 249 0.75 -1.82 -10.00
N MET A 250 1.72 -1.08 -10.56
CA MET A 250 2.25 -1.41 -11.87
C MET A 250 3.03 -2.72 -11.84
N SER A 251 3.83 -2.94 -10.80
CA SER A 251 4.61 -4.17 -10.65
C SER A 251 3.75 -5.39 -10.34
N SER A 252 2.77 -5.26 -9.46
CA SER A 252 1.91 -6.38 -9.03
C SER A 252 0.86 -6.78 -10.08
N SER A 253 0.36 -5.82 -10.88
CA SER A 253 -0.56 -6.12 -11.98
C SER A 253 0.13 -6.62 -13.24
N GLY A 254 1.41 -6.29 -13.45
CA GLY A 254 2.07 -6.50 -14.71
C GLY A 254 1.56 -5.59 -15.85
N PHE A 255 0.77 -4.57 -15.53
CA PHE A 255 0.28 -3.57 -16.50
C PHE A 255 1.31 -2.47 -16.71
N TYR A 256 2.34 -2.78 -17.48
CA TYR A 256 3.36 -1.76 -17.79
C TYR A 256 2.78 -0.65 -18.63
N SER A 257 2.85 0.57 -18.12
CA SER A 257 2.52 1.80 -18.82
C SER A 257 3.71 2.76 -18.81
N GLY A 258 3.73 3.70 -19.73
CA GLY A 258 4.70 4.81 -19.72
C GLY A 258 4.38 5.88 -18.68
N THR A 259 3.30 5.70 -17.92
CA THR A 259 2.82 6.66 -16.90
C THR A 259 3.83 6.77 -15.78
N LYS A 260 4.10 7.99 -15.38
CA LYS A 260 4.96 8.35 -14.26
C LYS A 260 4.27 9.41 -13.43
N ASP A 261 4.40 9.27 -12.13
CA ASP A 261 3.90 10.21 -11.15
C ASP A 261 5.04 11.05 -10.56
N THR A 262 4.69 12.09 -9.81
CA THR A 262 5.64 12.86 -8.98
C THR A 262 5.37 12.59 -7.52
N ILE A 263 6.43 12.54 -6.71
CA ILE A 263 6.32 12.58 -5.26
C ILE A 263 6.69 13.99 -4.81
N ASP A 264 5.75 14.61 -4.12
CA ASP A 264 5.91 15.95 -3.56
C ASP A 264 5.92 15.85 -2.03
N LEU A 265 6.80 16.60 -1.37
CA LEU A 265 6.79 16.81 0.07
C LEU A 265 6.14 18.15 0.36
N TYR A 266 5.34 18.22 1.40
CA TYR A 266 4.80 19.47 1.94
C TYR A 266 5.52 19.77 3.25
N LEU A 267 6.29 20.85 3.25
CA LEU A 267 7.08 21.26 4.41
C LEU A 267 6.45 22.50 5.05
N PRO A 268 6.35 22.56 6.38
CA PRO A 268 5.93 23.78 7.07
C PRO A 268 6.84 24.96 6.69
N LYS A 269 6.25 26.12 6.39
CA LYS A 269 7.01 27.36 6.10
C LYS A 269 7.75 27.88 7.34
N GLU A 270 7.13 27.70 8.51
CA GLU A 270 7.79 27.98 9.78
C GLU A 270 8.66 26.79 10.18
N PRO A 271 9.97 27.01 10.43
CA PRO A 271 10.88 25.94 10.79
C PRO A 271 10.50 25.28 12.11
N GLU A 272 10.44 23.96 12.14
CA GLU A 272 10.28 23.18 13.36
C GLU A 272 11.49 22.28 13.62
N THR A 273 11.74 22.01 14.89
CA THR A 273 12.74 21.00 15.27
C THR A 273 12.03 19.69 15.54
N ILE A 274 12.48 18.65 14.86
CA ILE A 274 11.92 17.31 14.95
C ILE A 274 13.01 16.33 15.41
N LEU A 275 12.67 15.42 16.31
CA LEU A 275 13.47 14.28 16.69
C LEU A 275 12.65 13.01 16.51
N VAL A 276 13.03 12.17 15.56
CA VAL A 276 12.36 10.91 15.25
C VAL A 276 13.19 9.77 15.81
N THR A 277 12.62 8.96 16.67
CA THR A 277 13.26 7.80 17.29
C THR A 277 12.55 6.52 16.88
N ASN A 278 13.24 5.64 16.18
CA ASN A 278 12.80 4.26 16.00
C ASN A 278 13.12 3.48 17.28
N LYS A 279 12.08 3.10 18.02
CA LYS A 279 12.24 2.45 19.33
C LYS A 279 12.79 1.02 19.22
N GLU A 280 12.55 0.35 18.11
CA GLU A 280 13.03 -1.03 17.86
C GLU A 280 14.49 -1.04 17.40
N ALA A 281 14.84 -0.23 16.40
CA ALA A 281 16.19 -0.14 15.87
C ALA A 281 17.11 0.73 16.74
N GLN A 282 16.59 1.46 17.72
CA GLN A 282 17.32 2.41 18.57
C GLN A 282 18.08 3.47 17.76
N THR A 283 17.50 3.91 16.66
CA THR A 283 18.07 4.94 15.78
C THR A 283 17.30 6.23 15.92
N THR A 284 17.97 7.35 15.70
CA THR A 284 17.40 8.68 15.82
C THR A 284 17.75 9.54 14.61
N THR A 285 16.77 10.28 14.07
CA THR A 285 16.95 11.24 12.99
C THR A 285 16.29 12.57 13.35
N THR A 286 16.63 13.64 12.63
CA THR A 286 16.07 14.98 12.81
C THR A 286 15.07 15.34 11.70
N THR A 287 14.57 14.37 10.99
CA THR A 287 13.58 14.52 9.92
C THR A 287 12.71 13.28 9.83
N ILE A 288 11.46 13.46 9.41
CA ILE A 288 10.53 12.37 9.07
C ILE A 288 10.74 11.85 7.64
N TYR A 289 11.59 12.49 6.85
CA TYR A 289 11.82 12.11 5.45
C TYR A 289 13.14 11.35 5.30
N SER A 290 13.11 10.28 4.48
CA SER A 290 14.24 9.39 4.24
C SER A 290 14.83 9.60 2.85
N GLU A 291 16.05 10.09 2.78
CA GLU A 291 16.80 10.16 1.50
C GLU A 291 17.12 8.74 0.98
N GLU A 292 17.44 7.81 1.87
CA GLU A 292 17.69 6.42 1.51
C GLU A 292 16.43 5.77 0.92
N GLY A 293 15.26 6.00 1.50
CA GLY A 293 13.97 5.54 0.97
C GLY A 293 13.71 6.13 -0.42
N LEU A 294 13.92 7.45 -0.59
CA LEU A 294 13.71 8.16 -1.86
C LEU A 294 14.58 7.60 -3.00
N LEU A 295 15.82 7.24 -2.70
CA LEU A 295 16.79 6.70 -3.65
C LEU A 295 16.72 5.17 -3.76
N GLY A 296 15.91 4.54 -2.92
CA GLY A 296 15.74 3.10 -2.83
C GLY A 296 14.88 2.52 -3.95
N ASN A 297 14.47 1.28 -3.72
CA ASN A 297 13.62 0.54 -4.65
C ASN A 297 12.16 1.03 -4.64
N ASP A 298 11.72 1.61 -3.53
CA ASP A 298 10.40 2.23 -3.37
C ASP A 298 10.53 3.70 -2.94
N PRO A 299 10.53 4.66 -3.89
CA PRO A 299 10.63 6.08 -3.56
C PRO A 299 9.54 6.59 -2.61
N TYR A 300 8.39 5.89 -2.46
CA TYR A 300 7.38 6.24 -1.47
C TYR A 300 7.89 6.08 -0.02
N GLU A 301 8.94 5.28 0.19
CA GLU A 301 9.62 5.19 1.48
C GLU A 301 10.36 6.49 1.89
N VAL A 302 10.32 7.54 1.04
CA VAL A 302 10.71 8.90 1.47
C VAL A 302 9.93 9.32 2.72
N PHE A 303 8.69 8.89 2.86
CA PHE A 303 7.87 9.10 4.04
C PHE A 303 8.26 8.09 5.11
N LEU A 304 8.90 8.54 6.19
CA LEU A 304 9.36 7.79 7.37
C LEU A 304 10.48 6.77 7.13
N GLY A 305 10.90 6.49 5.90
CA GLY A 305 11.85 5.40 5.60
C GLY A 305 11.23 4.01 5.63
N GLY A 306 9.89 3.90 5.64
CA GLY A 306 9.15 2.64 5.66
C GLY A 306 8.10 2.55 6.77
N ASN A 307 7.76 1.32 7.16
CA ASN A 307 6.80 1.04 8.23
C ASN A 307 7.50 0.34 9.39
N TYR A 308 7.19 0.78 10.62
CA TYR A 308 7.82 0.31 11.84
C TYR A 308 6.77 0.05 12.91
N GLY A 309 7.03 -0.88 13.84
CA GLY A 309 6.11 -1.16 14.95
C GLY A 309 5.88 0.06 15.83
N LEU A 310 6.94 0.80 16.19
CA LEU A 310 6.84 1.99 17.01
C LEU A 310 7.88 3.05 16.63
N LEU A 311 7.40 4.21 16.17
CA LEU A 311 8.20 5.43 16.02
C LEU A 311 7.70 6.49 17.01
N ASN A 312 8.63 7.20 17.64
CA ASN A 312 8.34 8.37 18.47
C ASN A 312 8.87 9.62 17.77
N ILE A 313 8.02 10.63 17.60
CA ILE A 313 8.38 11.94 17.06
C ILE A 313 8.19 12.96 18.19
N GLN A 314 9.27 13.65 18.55
CA GLN A 314 9.24 14.82 19.40
C GLN A 314 9.41 16.07 18.52
N THR A 315 8.60 17.08 18.77
CA THR A 315 8.60 18.32 18.00
C THR A 315 8.85 19.53 18.88
N SER A 316 9.10 20.69 18.28
CA SER A 316 9.17 21.98 18.98
C SER A 316 7.81 22.60 19.26
N SER A 317 6.70 21.95 18.90
CA SER A 317 5.34 22.46 19.16
C SER A 317 5.07 22.66 20.65
N GLN A 318 4.49 23.82 20.98
CA GLN A 318 4.13 24.17 22.34
C GLN A 318 2.66 23.86 22.68
N SER A 319 1.98 23.06 21.85
CA SER A 319 0.56 22.75 22.00
C SER A 319 0.24 21.99 23.29
N GLY A 320 1.22 21.27 23.85
CA GLY A 320 1.02 20.34 24.96
C GLY A 320 0.23 19.10 24.62
N ARG A 321 -0.23 18.97 23.35
CA ARG A 321 -0.95 17.78 22.87
C ARG A 321 0.03 16.67 22.52
N LYS A 322 -0.35 15.44 22.86
CA LYS A 322 0.38 14.22 22.55
C LYS A 322 -0.53 13.26 21.79
N LEU A 323 -0.11 12.84 20.62
CA LEU A 323 -0.87 11.98 19.72
C LEU A 323 -0.36 10.53 19.75
N LEU A 324 -1.27 9.58 19.92
CA LEU A 324 -1.06 8.19 19.53
C LEU A 324 -1.71 7.97 18.17
N LEU A 325 -0.91 7.62 17.15
CA LEU A 325 -1.36 7.35 15.79
C LEU A 325 -1.26 5.85 15.48
N LEU A 326 -2.40 5.19 15.36
CA LEU A 326 -2.51 3.81 14.85
C LEU A 326 -2.79 3.87 13.35
N LYS A 327 -1.91 3.26 12.53
CA LYS A 327 -1.96 3.54 11.10
C LYS A 327 -1.58 2.38 10.19
N ASP A 328 -1.96 2.49 8.91
CA ASP A 328 -1.30 1.82 7.80
C ASP A 328 -0.39 2.81 7.03
N SER A 329 0.16 2.39 5.88
CA SER A 329 1.08 3.21 5.08
C SER A 329 0.45 4.48 4.47
N TYR A 330 -0.88 4.59 4.45
CA TYR A 330 -1.54 5.81 3.96
C TYR A 330 -1.18 7.03 4.82
N ALA A 331 -1.16 6.87 6.13
CA ALA A 331 -0.85 7.97 7.04
C ALA A 331 0.56 8.55 6.81
N ASN A 332 1.51 7.78 6.23
CA ASN A 332 2.89 8.22 6.08
C ASN A 332 3.00 9.59 5.38
N ALA A 333 2.21 9.84 4.32
CA ALA A 333 2.19 11.11 3.60
C ALA A 333 1.48 12.24 4.38
N MET A 334 0.69 11.91 5.43
CA MET A 334 -0.03 12.90 6.23
C MET A 334 0.76 13.38 7.46
N ILE A 335 1.72 12.60 7.94
CA ILE A 335 2.40 12.85 9.21
C ILE A 335 3.07 14.23 9.25
N GLY A 336 3.62 14.71 8.13
CA GLY A 336 4.22 16.05 8.05
C GLY A 336 3.24 17.19 8.33
N PHE A 337 1.94 16.97 8.13
CA PHE A 337 0.91 17.97 8.48
C PHE A 337 0.55 17.93 9.96
N LEU A 338 0.84 16.84 10.69
CA LEU A 338 0.56 16.70 12.12
C LEU A 338 1.66 17.31 13.01
N THR A 339 2.91 17.28 12.55
CA THR A 339 4.07 17.64 13.37
C THR A 339 4.02 19.05 13.96
N PRO A 340 3.47 20.09 13.30
CA PRO A 340 3.39 21.43 13.89
C PRO A 340 2.42 21.54 15.09
N TYR A 341 1.50 20.60 15.22
CA TYR A 341 0.36 20.72 16.15
C TYR A 341 0.46 19.80 17.37
N PHE A 342 1.42 18.89 17.41
CA PHE A 342 1.63 17.97 18.53
C PHE A 342 3.07 18.06 19.04
N SER A 343 3.23 18.16 20.36
CA SER A 343 4.56 18.14 20.99
C SER A 343 5.22 16.77 20.94
N GLU A 344 4.40 15.73 20.85
CA GLU A 344 4.85 14.36 20.73
C GLU A 344 3.84 13.54 19.91
N ILE A 345 4.35 12.67 19.01
CA ILE A 345 3.54 11.75 18.22
C ILE A 345 4.18 10.36 18.32
N ASP A 346 3.47 9.41 18.89
CA ASP A 346 3.83 8.00 18.79
C ASP A 346 3.04 7.35 17.66
N ILE A 347 3.77 6.75 16.72
CA ILE A 347 3.24 6.12 15.53
C ILE A 347 3.36 4.63 15.69
N VAL A 348 2.24 3.93 15.68
CA VAL A 348 2.16 2.47 15.73
C VAL A 348 1.59 1.94 14.43
N ASP A 349 2.35 1.06 13.78
CA ASP A 349 1.83 0.23 12.69
C ASP A 349 1.53 -1.17 13.25
N PRO A 350 0.27 -1.55 13.43
CA PRO A 350 -0.11 -2.81 14.09
C PRO A 350 0.45 -4.06 13.44
N ARG A 351 0.80 -4.01 12.15
CA ARG A 351 1.40 -5.15 11.42
C ARG A 351 2.79 -5.52 11.92
N TYR A 352 3.47 -4.59 12.57
CA TYR A 352 4.85 -4.73 13.05
C TYR A 352 4.97 -4.52 14.56
N TYR A 353 3.91 -4.05 15.22
CA TYR A 353 3.91 -3.78 16.65
C TYR A 353 3.71 -5.06 17.47
N SER A 354 4.59 -5.32 18.43
CA SER A 354 4.58 -6.53 19.25
C SER A 354 4.54 -6.28 20.75
N SER A 355 4.37 -5.01 21.17
CA SER A 355 4.30 -4.64 22.59
C SER A 355 2.86 -4.43 23.04
N ASP A 356 2.66 -4.26 24.34
CA ASP A 356 1.36 -3.99 24.94
C ASP A 356 0.97 -2.49 24.70
N LEU A 357 -0.13 -2.27 23.98
CA LEU A 357 -0.61 -0.93 23.65
C LEU A 357 -1.26 -0.24 24.83
N ASP A 358 -1.96 -0.97 25.70
CA ASP A 358 -2.59 -0.39 26.90
C ASP A 358 -1.51 0.08 27.88
N MET A 359 -0.40 -0.65 28.01
CA MET A 359 0.77 -0.20 28.79
C MET A 359 1.39 1.05 28.15
N GLN A 360 1.52 1.10 26.81
CA GLN A 360 2.03 2.28 26.09
C GLN A 360 1.17 3.51 26.38
N ILE A 361 -0.16 3.35 26.36
CA ILE A 361 -1.12 4.43 26.67
C ILE A 361 -0.99 4.89 28.14
N ALA A 362 -0.93 3.94 29.07
CA ALA A 362 -0.84 4.25 30.51
C ALA A 362 0.42 5.04 30.88
N VAL A 363 1.55 4.75 30.20
CA VAL A 363 2.86 5.38 30.50
C VAL A 363 3.00 6.76 29.87
N ASN A 364 2.52 6.98 28.64
CA ASN A 364 2.88 8.17 27.84
C ASN A 364 1.87 9.34 27.99
N GLN A 365 0.71 9.11 28.60
CA GLN A 365 -0.29 10.15 28.87
C GLN A 365 -0.69 10.94 27.62
N TYR A 366 -1.10 10.22 26.56
CA TYR A 366 -1.60 10.85 25.35
C TYR A 366 -2.86 11.68 25.64
N THR A 367 -3.06 12.73 24.84
CA THR A 367 -4.28 13.54 24.84
C THR A 367 -5.24 13.08 23.74
N ASP A 368 -4.67 12.64 22.63
CA ASP A 368 -5.38 12.31 21.41
C ASP A 368 -4.98 10.92 20.89
N LEU A 369 -5.96 10.25 20.30
CA LEU A 369 -5.78 9.01 19.54
C LEU A 369 -6.30 9.24 18.11
N LEU A 370 -5.51 8.90 17.11
CA LEU A 370 -5.94 8.84 15.72
C LEU A 370 -5.76 7.43 15.16
N ILE A 371 -6.84 6.83 14.67
CA ILE A 371 -6.82 5.60 13.90
C ILE A 371 -7.01 5.99 12.44
N LEU A 372 -5.94 5.89 11.62
CA LEU A 372 -5.93 6.28 10.22
C LEU A 372 -5.52 5.13 9.32
N TYR A 373 -6.45 4.66 8.53
CA TYR A 373 -6.26 3.58 7.57
C TYR A 373 -6.90 3.90 6.22
N ASN A 374 -6.31 3.40 5.13
CA ASN A 374 -7.14 3.29 3.92
C ASN A 374 -8.19 2.17 4.10
N LEU A 375 -9.32 2.37 3.45
CA LEU A 375 -10.48 1.50 3.67
C LEU A 375 -10.22 0.05 3.21
N GLN A 376 -9.46 -0.15 2.13
CA GLN A 376 -9.11 -1.48 1.63
C GLN A 376 -8.22 -2.25 2.62
N SER A 377 -7.19 -1.60 3.17
CA SER A 377 -6.35 -2.20 4.21
C SER A 377 -7.15 -2.49 5.47
N PHE A 378 -7.92 -1.52 5.94
CA PHE A 378 -8.77 -1.69 7.12
C PHE A 378 -9.73 -2.87 7.00
N ALA A 379 -10.35 -3.04 5.82
CA ALA A 379 -11.28 -4.15 5.57
C ALA A 379 -10.59 -5.53 5.60
N LYS A 380 -9.31 -5.62 5.19
CA LYS A 380 -8.57 -6.89 5.06
C LYS A 380 -7.67 -7.21 6.25
N ASP A 381 -7.11 -6.18 6.90
CA ASP A 381 -6.11 -6.34 7.95
C ASP A 381 -6.75 -6.76 9.28
N SER A 382 -6.21 -7.82 9.88
CA SER A 382 -6.57 -8.30 11.20
C SER A 382 -5.61 -7.85 12.29
N SER A 383 -4.43 -7.30 11.95
CA SER A 383 -3.40 -6.94 12.92
C SER A 383 -3.84 -5.82 13.86
N LEU A 384 -4.64 -4.87 13.36
CA LEU A 384 -5.24 -3.84 14.21
C LEU A 384 -6.07 -4.47 15.34
N ALA A 385 -6.96 -5.42 15.02
CA ALA A 385 -7.78 -6.08 16.02
C ALA A 385 -6.94 -6.88 17.02
N LEU A 386 -5.83 -7.48 16.60
CA LEU A 386 -4.91 -8.19 17.49
C LEU A 386 -4.22 -7.27 18.49
N VAL A 387 -3.80 -6.08 18.03
CA VAL A 387 -3.13 -5.09 18.90
C VAL A 387 -4.12 -4.40 19.85
N LEU A 388 -5.37 -4.21 19.42
CA LEU A 388 -6.42 -3.58 20.23
C LEU A 388 -7.10 -4.54 21.21
N GLY A 389 -7.01 -5.86 20.97
CA GLY A 389 -7.62 -6.88 21.83
C GLY A 389 -6.93 -6.91 23.20
N GLU A 390 -7.69 -7.23 24.24
CA GLU A 390 -7.10 -7.60 25.53
C GLU A 390 -6.36 -8.93 25.35
N GLU A 391 -5.10 -9.03 25.86
CA GLU A 391 -4.53 -10.35 26.07
C GLU A 391 -5.51 -11.12 26.98
N ALA A 392 -5.98 -12.27 26.49
CA ALA A 392 -6.76 -13.16 27.32
C ALA A 392 -5.89 -13.45 28.56
N ALA A 393 -6.29 -12.92 29.71
CA ALA A 393 -5.63 -13.22 30.96
C ALA A 393 -5.68 -14.76 31.13
N GLU A 394 -4.51 -15.41 30.92
CA GLU A 394 -4.32 -16.81 31.22
C GLU A 394 -4.55 -17.14 32.72
#